data_b318de1f4c573faa4febc19e870882e3
#
_entry.id   b318de1f4c573faa4febc19e870882e3
#
_cell.length_a   1.000
_cell.length_b   1.000
_cell.length_c   1.000
_cell.angle_alpha   90.00
_cell.angle_beta   90.00
_cell.angle_gamma   90.00
#
_symmetry.space_group_name_H-M   'P 1'
#
loop_
_entity.id
_entity.type
_entity.pdbx_description
1 polymer ?
#
loop_
_entity_poly.entity_id
_entity_poly.type
_entity_poly.pdbx_seq_one_letter_code
_entity_poly.pdbx_strand_id
1 'polypeptide(L)'
;MGKRYMNKVKAKIIAYTTVMLFLTSINIHAKGETPMNQYHQTNEATMITMKSKLPNSSEFEKFLESGGQLVKQTEPDTKVWFALTGNDNSLMIFDAFYDSKGREAHFAGQVANALKNNSEQLVLEGWENGVLKNIVNSKVLASKLPARSVPVTVANYIEFTANDGKSEQLAALLSNAAEIVDKTEPQTAYWFALQLNDNTFAIFDAFSDESGQKAHFSGKVALSLKNHSELLIKNGWEKGVLPHIKSLKVITNI
;
A
#
# COMPACT_ATOMS: atom_id res chain seq x y z
N MET A 1 -44.90 -68.89 -63.23
CA MET A 1 -45.47 -68.59 -61.87
C MET A 1 -44.43 -67.83 -61.10
N GLY A 2 -44.57 -66.59 -60.93
CA GLY A 2 -43.62 -65.75 -60.20
C GLY A 2 -44.23 -64.41 -59.86
N LYS A 3 -44.65 -64.24 -58.64
CA LYS A 3 -45.22 -62.99 -58.16
C LYS A 3 -44.08 -62.00 -57.80
N ARG A 4 -44.07 -60.89 -58.50
CA ARG A 4 -43.26 -59.72 -58.17
C ARG A 4 -43.80 -59.03 -56.94
N TYR A 5 -42.95 -58.87 -55.90
CA TYR A 5 -43.22 -57.99 -54.80
C TYR A 5 -42.57 -56.60 -55.08
N MET A 6 -43.39 -55.57 -55.19
CA MET A 6 -42.96 -54.21 -55.27
C MET A 6 -42.84 -53.65 -53.88
N ASN A 7 -41.62 -53.30 -53.44
CA ASN A 7 -41.36 -52.57 -52.21
C ASN A 7 -41.53 -51.07 -52.49
N LYS A 8 -42.48 -50.46 -51.80
CA LYS A 8 -42.67 -48.99 -51.73
C LYS A 8 -41.61 -48.38 -50.82
N VAL A 9 -40.69 -47.64 -51.42
CA VAL A 9 -39.76 -46.75 -50.67
C VAL A 9 -40.52 -45.46 -50.37
N LYS A 10 -40.76 -45.18 -49.07
CA LYS A 10 -41.28 -43.91 -48.61
C LYS A 10 -40.13 -42.91 -48.53
N ALA A 11 -40.15 -41.89 -49.40
CA ALA A 11 -39.28 -40.74 -49.31
C ALA A 11 -39.66 -39.87 -48.09
N LYS A 12 -38.75 -39.73 -47.13
CA LYS A 12 -38.85 -38.77 -46.06
C LYS A 12 -38.27 -37.43 -46.58
N ILE A 13 -39.14 -36.43 -46.72
CA ILE A 13 -38.75 -35.07 -46.98
C ILE A 13 -38.19 -34.49 -45.69
N ILE A 14 -36.89 -34.22 -45.67
CA ILE A 14 -36.25 -33.47 -44.58
C ILE A 14 -36.27 -32.00 -45.00
N ALA A 15 -37.07 -31.20 -44.28
CA ALA A 15 -37.09 -29.76 -44.44
C ALA A 15 -35.84 -29.20 -43.71
N TYR A 16 -34.89 -28.69 -44.48
CA TYR A 16 -33.78 -27.90 -43.94
C TYR A 16 -34.29 -26.47 -43.68
N THR A 17 -34.48 -26.16 -42.39
CA THR A 17 -34.70 -24.79 -41.93
C THR A 17 -33.33 -24.11 -41.92
N THR A 18 -33.11 -23.23 -42.91
CA THR A 18 -31.92 -22.36 -42.96
C THR A 18 -32.05 -21.30 -41.89
N VAL A 19 -31.35 -21.47 -40.77
CA VAL A 19 -31.18 -20.42 -39.78
C VAL A 19 -30.13 -19.46 -40.30
N MET A 20 -30.58 -18.29 -40.79
CA MET A 20 -29.69 -17.17 -41.09
C MET A 20 -29.18 -16.57 -39.79
N LEU A 21 -27.94 -16.89 -39.40
CA LEU A 21 -27.22 -16.15 -38.36
C LEU A 21 -26.85 -14.77 -38.94
N PHE A 22 -27.51 -13.74 -38.48
CA PHE A 22 -27.01 -12.38 -38.59
C PHE A 22 -25.81 -12.24 -37.63
N LEU A 23 -24.60 -12.35 -38.17
CA LEU A 23 -23.39 -11.91 -37.52
C LEU A 23 -23.38 -10.39 -37.53
N THR A 24 -23.92 -9.76 -36.51
CA THR A 24 -23.61 -8.37 -36.20
C THR A 24 -22.18 -8.34 -35.67
N SER A 25 -21.26 -7.89 -36.50
CA SER A 25 -19.89 -7.53 -36.10
C SER A 25 -19.98 -6.36 -35.12
N ILE A 26 -19.99 -6.67 -33.84
CA ILE A 26 -19.76 -5.69 -32.79
C ILE A 26 -18.26 -5.38 -32.84
N ASN A 27 -17.89 -4.27 -33.46
CA ASN A 27 -16.56 -3.70 -33.33
C ASN A 27 -16.39 -3.19 -31.89
N ILE A 28 -15.99 -4.08 -30.99
CA ILE A 28 -15.52 -3.69 -29.67
C ILE A 28 -14.06 -3.25 -29.84
N HIS A 29 -13.85 -2.00 -30.21
CA HIS A 29 -12.62 -1.28 -29.89
C HIS A 29 -12.71 -0.77 -28.45
N ALA A 30 -12.80 -1.69 -27.51
CA ALA A 30 -12.39 -1.41 -26.14
C ALA A 30 -10.87 -1.61 -26.13
N LYS A 31 -10.11 -0.49 -26.19
CA LYS A 31 -8.80 -0.47 -25.54
C LYS A 31 -9.07 -0.89 -24.09
N GLY A 32 -8.78 -2.14 -23.80
CA GLY A 32 -8.85 -2.67 -22.44
C GLY A 32 -7.79 -1.97 -21.61
N GLU A 33 -8.15 -0.86 -20.99
CA GLU A 33 -7.51 -0.47 -19.76
C GLU A 33 -7.79 -1.63 -18.80
N THR A 34 -6.77 -2.40 -18.48
CA THR A 34 -6.83 -3.38 -17.40
C THR A 34 -7.35 -2.61 -16.20
N PRO A 35 -8.47 -3.02 -15.54
CA PRO A 35 -8.96 -2.29 -14.38
C PRO A 35 -7.79 -2.15 -13.42
N MET A 36 -7.39 -0.92 -13.11
CA MET A 36 -6.32 -0.67 -12.17
C MET A 36 -6.75 -1.33 -10.86
N ASN A 37 -5.97 -2.32 -10.40
CA ASN A 37 -6.31 -3.04 -9.18
C ASN A 37 -6.38 -1.99 -8.07
N GLN A 38 -7.52 -1.86 -7.41
CA GLN A 38 -7.76 -0.85 -6.36
C GLN A 38 -6.75 -0.92 -5.21
N TYR A 39 -5.99 -2.01 -5.11
CA TYR A 39 -4.91 -2.20 -4.11
C TYR A 39 -3.52 -1.80 -4.63
N HIS A 40 -3.43 -1.17 -5.80
CA HIS A 40 -2.21 -0.64 -6.41
C HIS A 40 -2.39 0.82 -6.84
N GLN A 41 -2.98 1.63 -5.95
CA GLN A 41 -3.18 3.06 -6.22
C GLN A 41 -1.92 3.91 -6.03
N THR A 42 -0.91 3.33 -5.37
CA THR A 42 0.41 3.93 -5.17
C THR A 42 1.47 2.88 -5.51
N ASN A 43 2.59 3.31 -6.11
CA ASN A 43 3.68 2.41 -6.48
C ASN A 43 4.96 2.70 -5.71
N GLU A 44 5.06 3.88 -5.11
CA GLU A 44 6.23 4.33 -4.37
C GLU A 44 5.82 4.96 -3.04
N ALA A 45 6.66 4.77 -2.04
CA ALA A 45 6.52 5.40 -0.74
C ALA A 45 7.88 5.81 -0.18
N THR A 46 7.85 6.74 0.77
CA THR A 46 9.03 7.19 1.49
C THR A 46 8.73 7.24 2.99
N MET A 47 9.70 6.83 3.80
CA MET A 47 9.71 7.03 5.24
C MET A 47 10.94 7.86 5.61
N ILE A 48 10.74 8.95 6.36
CA ILE A 48 11.81 9.78 6.88
C ILE A 48 11.72 9.76 8.40
N THR A 49 12.77 9.33 9.08
CA THR A 49 12.84 9.33 10.54
C THR A 49 13.79 10.44 11.01
N MET A 50 13.30 11.33 11.84
CA MET A 50 14.03 12.49 12.36
C MET A 50 14.00 12.50 13.89
N LYS A 51 14.93 13.24 14.51
CA LYS A 51 14.87 13.55 15.93
C LYS A 51 14.78 15.05 16.12
N SER A 52 13.96 15.49 17.06
CA SER A 52 13.90 16.90 17.43
C SER A 52 15.22 17.36 18.03
N LYS A 53 15.68 18.51 17.57
CA LYS A 53 16.81 19.24 18.19
C LYS A 53 16.39 19.96 19.48
N LEU A 54 15.09 20.22 19.60
CA LEU A 54 14.51 20.94 20.73
C LEU A 54 14.27 19.98 21.92
N PRO A 55 14.30 20.47 23.17
CA PRO A 55 14.07 19.63 24.35
C PRO A 55 12.73 18.91 24.36
N ASN A 56 11.72 19.47 23.71
CA ASN A 56 10.44 18.82 23.42
C ASN A 56 10.12 18.94 21.94
N SER A 57 9.33 17.99 21.43
CA SER A 57 8.99 17.93 20.00
C SER A 57 7.85 18.87 19.57
N SER A 58 7.20 19.58 20.50
CA SER A 58 5.92 20.27 20.23
C SER A 58 5.99 21.33 19.14
N GLU A 59 7.10 22.07 19.04
CA GLU A 59 7.30 23.05 17.98
C GLU A 59 7.49 22.38 16.62
N PHE A 60 8.27 21.29 16.60
CA PHE A 60 8.45 20.50 15.38
C PHE A 60 7.17 19.77 14.96
N GLU A 61 6.38 19.25 15.92
CA GLU A 61 5.06 18.67 15.62
C GLU A 61 4.12 19.69 14.97
N LYS A 62 4.05 20.92 15.48
CA LYS A 62 3.26 22.00 14.86
C LYS A 62 3.77 22.38 13.47
N PHE A 63 5.08 22.37 13.28
CA PHE A 63 5.67 22.57 11.95
C PHE A 63 5.23 21.48 10.98
N LEU A 64 5.27 20.22 11.39
CA LEU A 64 4.83 19.08 10.56
C LEU A 64 3.31 19.11 10.30
N GLU A 65 2.50 19.51 11.29
CA GLU A 65 1.05 19.71 11.11
C GLU A 65 0.77 20.76 10.02
N SER A 66 1.49 21.88 10.06
CA SER A 66 1.42 22.92 9.02
C SER A 66 1.90 22.41 7.67
N GLY A 67 2.91 21.52 7.66
CA GLY A 67 3.40 20.83 6.48
C GLY A 67 2.31 20.01 5.77
N GLY A 68 1.49 19.28 6.53
CA GLY A 68 0.36 18.52 5.97
C GLY A 68 -0.66 19.41 5.25
N GLN A 69 -0.94 20.59 5.81
CA GLN A 69 -1.82 21.57 5.14
C GLN A 69 -1.20 22.11 3.86
N LEU A 70 0.11 22.34 3.85
CA LEU A 70 0.82 22.81 2.67
C LEU A 70 0.81 21.77 1.55
N VAL A 71 1.10 20.48 1.86
CA VAL A 71 1.01 19.38 0.90
C VAL A 71 -0.38 19.32 0.28
N LYS A 72 -1.42 19.34 1.11
CA LYS A 72 -2.82 19.29 0.64
C LYS A 72 -3.17 20.41 -0.32
N GLN A 73 -2.58 21.59 -0.14
CA GLN A 73 -2.87 22.79 -0.95
C GLN A 73 -2.06 22.82 -2.24
N THR A 74 -0.83 22.30 -2.25
CA THR A 74 0.14 22.60 -3.31
C THR A 74 0.65 21.36 -4.05
N GLU A 75 0.39 20.14 -3.55
CA GLU A 75 1.01 18.93 -4.05
C GLU A 75 -0.03 17.82 -4.36
N PRO A 76 -0.81 17.98 -5.44
CA PRO A 76 -1.92 17.07 -5.77
C PRO A 76 -1.48 15.63 -6.12
N ASP A 77 -0.20 15.45 -6.46
CA ASP A 77 0.38 14.15 -6.80
C ASP A 77 0.88 13.37 -5.57
N THR A 78 0.96 14.02 -4.40
CA THR A 78 1.18 13.35 -3.11
C THR A 78 -0.13 12.74 -2.64
N LYS A 79 -0.28 11.42 -2.79
CA LYS A 79 -1.56 10.72 -2.54
C LYS A 79 -1.83 10.48 -1.07
N VAL A 80 -0.76 10.29 -0.31
CA VAL A 80 -0.80 10.06 1.13
C VAL A 80 0.37 10.78 1.77
N TRP A 81 0.12 11.47 2.85
CA TRP A 81 1.14 12.10 3.66
C TRP A 81 0.77 12.02 5.14
N PHE A 82 1.68 11.56 5.97
CA PHE A 82 1.54 11.45 7.41
C PHE A 82 2.70 12.14 8.12
N ALA A 83 2.39 12.91 9.15
CA ALA A 83 3.34 13.27 10.19
C ALA A 83 3.05 12.46 11.44
N LEU A 84 4.08 11.88 12.01
CA LEU A 84 4.01 10.88 13.07
C LEU A 84 5.02 11.20 14.17
N THR A 85 4.72 10.79 15.41
CA THR A 85 5.68 10.82 16.51
C THR A 85 5.77 9.46 17.20
N GLY A 86 6.99 9.04 17.51
CA GLY A 86 7.28 7.81 18.26
C GLY A 86 7.43 8.07 19.76
N ASN A 87 7.41 7.01 20.55
CA ASN A 87 7.56 7.09 22.00
C ASN A 87 8.95 7.56 22.46
N ASP A 88 9.95 7.50 21.55
CA ASP A 88 11.33 7.94 21.79
C ASP A 88 11.61 9.38 21.34
N ASN A 89 10.56 10.19 21.18
CA ASN A 89 10.59 11.55 20.61
C ASN A 89 11.12 11.60 19.16
N SER A 90 11.12 10.49 18.44
CA SER A 90 11.34 10.50 17.01
C SER A 90 10.13 11.09 16.29
N LEU A 91 10.39 11.83 15.24
CA LEU A 91 9.40 12.39 14.34
C LEU A 91 9.57 11.72 12.99
N MET A 92 8.47 11.35 12.36
CA MET A 92 8.50 10.63 11.11
C MET A 92 7.55 11.25 10.11
N ILE A 93 7.93 11.21 8.85
CA ILE A 93 7.06 11.49 7.71
C ILE A 93 6.93 10.19 6.92
N PHE A 94 5.72 9.76 6.65
CA PHE A 94 5.41 8.72 5.69
C PHE A 94 4.60 9.33 4.56
N ASP A 95 5.04 9.13 3.33
CA ASP A 95 4.33 9.57 2.14
C ASP A 95 4.27 8.48 1.07
N ALA A 96 3.24 8.54 0.22
CA ALA A 96 3.09 7.60 -0.87
C ALA A 96 2.57 8.29 -2.14
N PHE A 97 3.08 7.81 -3.28
CA PHE A 97 2.94 8.41 -4.59
C PHE A 97 2.47 7.38 -5.61
N TYR A 98 1.78 7.87 -6.64
CA TYR A 98 1.42 7.01 -7.77
C TYR A 98 2.66 6.49 -8.50
N ASP A 99 3.67 7.35 -8.69
CA ASP A 99 4.92 7.02 -9.40
C ASP A 99 6.09 7.90 -8.92
N SER A 100 7.28 7.68 -9.51
CA SER A 100 8.50 8.43 -9.23
C SER A 100 8.38 9.93 -9.56
N LYS A 101 7.55 10.31 -10.53
CA LYS A 101 7.36 11.72 -10.87
C LYS A 101 6.63 12.46 -9.75
N GLY A 102 5.60 11.83 -9.16
CA GLY A 102 4.91 12.37 -8.00
C GLY A 102 5.87 12.55 -6.82
N ARG A 103 6.73 11.56 -6.55
CA ARG A 103 7.75 11.66 -5.51
C ARG A 103 8.77 12.76 -5.79
N GLU A 104 9.30 12.85 -7.01
CA GLU A 104 10.24 13.90 -7.42
C GLU A 104 9.62 15.29 -7.27
N ALA A 105 8.36 15.46 -7.67
CA ALA A 105 7.62 16.72 -7.51
C ALA A 105 7.48 17.11 -6.03
N HIS A 106 7.17 16.14 -5.14
CA HIS A 106 7.07 16.35 -3.71
C HIS A 106 8.42 16.82 -3.11
N PHE A 107 9.52 16.13 -3.44
CA PHE A 107 10.86 16.51 -2.94
C PHE A 107 11.38 17.84 -3.50
N ALA A 108 10.87 18.27 -4.64
CA ALA A 108 11.10 19.61 -5.19
C ALA A 108 10.07 20.64 -4.71
N GLY A 109 9.04 20.20 -3.98
CA GLY A 109 7.88 20.99 -3.57
C GLY A 109 8.10 21.93 -2.40
N GLN A 110 7.00 22.59 -2.02
CA GLN A 110 7.06 23.61 -0.98
C GLN A 110 7.30 23.04 0.41
N VAL A 111 6.75 21.86 0.73
CA VAL A 111 6.92 21.26 2.04
C VAL A 111 8.36 20.78 2.27
N ALA A 112 9.00 20.17 1.26
CA ALA A 112 10.39 19.77 1.35
C ALA A 112 11.33 20.97 1.50
N ASN A 113 11.07 22.05 0.75
CA ASN A 113 11.81 23.31 0.90
C ASN A 113 11.60 23.96 2.27
N ALA A 114 10.38 23.92 2.82
CA ALA A 114 10.11 24.40 4.17
C ALA A 114 10.88 23.60 5.23
N LEU A 115 10.89 22.27 5.12
CA LEU A 115 11.65 21.40 6.02
C LEU A 115 13.15 21.69 5.92
N LYS A 116 13.70 21.80 4.70
CA LYS A 116 15.11 22.16 4.48
C LYS A 116 15.50 23.47 5.16
N ASN A 117 14.70 24.51 4.97
CA ASN A 117 14.99 25.85 5.50
C ASN A 117 14.91 25.93 7.04
N ASN A 118 14.17 25.02 7.67
CA ASN A 118 14.01 24.97 9.13
C ASN A 118 14.78 23.83 9.80
N SER A 119 15.42 22.94 9.02
CA SER A 119 16.07 21.74 9.54
C SER A 119 17.19 22.02 10.55
N GLU A 120 17.97 23.07 10.33
CA GLU A 120 19.06 23.46 11.26
C GLU A 120 18.54 23.87 12.64
N GLN A 121 17.30 24.35 12.72
CA GLN A 121 16.65 24.73 13.98
C GLN A 121 15.89 23.55 14.61
N LEU A 122 15.16 22.79 13.80
CA LEU A 122 14.20 21.80 14.28
C LEU A 122 14.76 20.38 14.40
N VAL A 123 15.67 19.99 13.48
CA VAL A 123 16.13 18.62 13.33
C VAL A 123 17.51 18.42 13.95
N LEU A 124 17.65 17.42 14.80
CA LEU A 124 18.97 17.00 15.30
C LEU A 124 19.84 16.57 14.10
N GLU A 125 21.07 17.07 14.03
CA GLU A 125 22.02 16.89 12.92
C GLU A 125 21.61 17.56 11.59
N GLY A 126 20.58 18.43 11.59
CA GLY A 126 20.22 19.32 10.48
C GLY A 126 19.75 18.58 9.21
N TRP A 127 19.91 19.26 8.06
CA TRP A 127 19.39 18.75 6.79
C TRP A 127 20.12 17.50 6.28
N GLU A 128 21.44 17.57 6.19
CA GLU A 128 22.24 16.51 5.51
C GLU A 128 22.23 15.20 6.30
N ASN A 129 22.44 15.25 7.61
CA ASN A 129 22.57 14.05 8.44
C ASN A 129 21.26 13.68 9.14
N GLY A 130 20.45 14.66 9.51
CA GLY A 130 19.21 14.45 10.25
C GLY A 130 18.00 14.18 9.36
N VAL A 131 18.01 14.63 8.08
CA VAL A 131 16.92 14.41 7.14
C VAL A 131 17.37 13.51 5.99
N LEU A 132 18.29 13.98 5.12
CA LEU A 132 18.59 13.29 3.86
C LEU A 132 19.10 11.86 4.04
N LYS A 133 19.97 11.62 5.01
CA LYS A 133 20.50 10.27 5.30
C LYS A 133 19.47 9.29 5.88
N ASN A 134 18.35 9.82 6.36
CA ASN A 134 17.28 9.05 6.97
C ASN A 134 16.07 8.85 6.04
N ILE A 135 16.20 9.20 4.77
CA ILE A 135 15.19 8.93 3.76
C ILE A 135 15.28 7.47 3.34
N VAL A 136 14.21 6.72 3.56
CA VAL A 136 14.05 5.33 3.12
C VAL A 136 12.98 5.30 2.04
N ASN A 137 13.42 5.13 0.79
CA ASN A 137 12.51 4.94 -0.34
C ASN A 137 12.12 3.47 -0.46
N SER A 138 10.88 3.20 -0.85
CA SER A 138 10.36 1.86 -1.02
C SER A 138 9.42 1.74 -2.21
N LYS A 139 9.36 0.53 -2.77
CA LYS A 139 8.31 0.13 -3.70
C LYS A 139 7.08 -0.30 -2.90
N VAL A 140 5.91 0.16 -3.30
CA VAL A 140 4.64 -0.34 -2.74
C VAL A 140 4.26 -1.63 -3.46
N LEU A 141 4.16 -2.72 -2.72
CA LEU A 141 3.73 -4.03 -3.23
C LEU A 141 2.20 -4.11 -3.32
N ALA A 142 1.52 -3.57 -2.32
CA ALA A 142 0.07 -3.43 -2.28
C ALA A 142 -0.32 -2.38 -1.24
N SER A 143 -1.47 -1.75 -1.41
CA SER A 143 -2.01 -0.79 -0.45
C SER A 143 -3.53 -0.88 -0.34
N LYS A 144 -4.06 -0.62 0.86
CA LYS A 144 -5.45 -0.27 1.11
C LYS A 144 -5.51 1.20 1.46
N LEU A 145 -6.28 1.97 0.71
CA LEU A 145 -6.51 3.39 0.95
C LEU A 145 -8.01 3.66 1.07
N PRO A 146 -8.44 4.55 1.96
CA PRO A 146 -9.81 5.00 1.99
C PRO A 146 -10.10 5.86 0.75
N ALA A 147 -11.33 5.86 0.27
CA ALA A 147 -11.74 6.67 -0.90
C ALA A 147 -11.55 8.19 -0.69
N ARG A 148 -11.48 8.62 0.56
CA ARG A 148 -11.14 9.98 1.00
C ARG A 148 -10.30 9.88 2.25
N SER A 149 -9.38 10.82 2.47
CA SER A 149 -8.64 10.91 3.72
C SER A 149 -9.59 10.90 4.92
N VAL A 150 -9.31 10.05 5.88
CA VAL A 150 -10.05 9.90 7.13
C VAL A 150 -9.12 10.19 8.30
N PRO A 151 -9.61 10.79 9.38
CA PRO A 151 -8.82 11.01 10.58
C PRO A 151 -8.38 9.67 11.19
N VAL A 152 -7.10 9.57 11.51
CA VAL A 152 -6.51 8.45 12.24
C VAL A 152 -5.62 9.00 13.36
N THR A 153 -5.47 8.25 14.43
CA THR A 153 -4.72 8.70 15.62
C THR A 153 -3.52 7.83 15.94
N VAL A 154 -3.52 6.60 15.45
CA VAL A 154 -2.48 5.59 15.72
C VAL A 154 -2.02 4.99 14.41
N ALA A 155 -0.72 4.73 14.31
CA ALA A 155 -0.11 4.03 13.18
C ALA A 155 0.96 3.04 13.68
N ASN A 156 1.36 2.10 12.83
CA ASN A 156 2.56 1.30 13.05
C ASN A 156 3.46 1.36 11.82
N TYR A 157 4.75 1.20 12.06
CA TYR A 157 5.74 0.87 11.05
C TYR A 157 6.53 -0.34 11.51
N ILE A 158 6.55 -1.38 10.69
CA ILE A 158 7.15 -2.67 11.05
C ILE A 158 8.11 -3.05 9.93
N GLU A 159 9.40 -3.16 10.24
CA GLU A 159 10.43 -3.55 9.28
C GLU A 159 10.95 -4.95 9.60
N PHE A 160 11.14 -5.78 8.58
CA PHE A 160 11.66 -7.13 8.72
C PHE A 160 12.40 -7.59 7.45
N THR A 161 13.29 -8.57 7.63
CA THR A 161 14.11 -9.11 6.55
C THR A 161 13.65 -10.52 6.18
N ALA A 162 13.58 -10.82 4.89
CA ALA A 162 13.30 -12.17 4.42
C ALA A 162 14.43 -13.15 4.77
N ASN A 163 14.09 -14.41 4.98
CA ASN A 163 15.06 -15.50 5.01
C ASN A 163 15.73 -15.64 3.63
N ASP A 164 16.93 -16.21 3.60
CA ASP A 164 17.70 -16.42 2.37
C ASP A 164 16.86 -17.20 1.33
N GLY A 165 16.73 -16.63 0.15
CA GLY A 165 15.94 -17.20 -0.95
C GLY A 165 14.42 -17.16 -0.74
N LYS A 166 13.90 -16.37 0.22
CA LYS A 166 12.46 -16.27 0.53
C LYS A 166 11.82 -14.92 0.17
N SER A 167 12.58 -13.97 -0.36
CA SER A 167 12.09 -12.64 -0.70
C SER A 167 10.88 -12.67 -1.62
N GLU A 168 10.89 -13.46 -2.69
CA GLU A 168 9.75 -13.55 -3.63
C GLU A 168 8.50 -14.11 -2.96
N GLN A 169 8.65 -15.13 -2.10
CA GLN A 169 7.52 -15.72 -1.38
C GLN A 169 6.95 -14.74 -0.36
N LEU A 170 7.79 -13.98 0.34
CA LEU A 170 7.37 -12.95 1.27
C LEU A 170 6.69 -11.79 0.54
N ALA A 171 7.25 -11.32 -0.58
CA ALA A 171 6.63 -10.30 -1.42
C ALA A 171 5.24 -10.73 -1.92
N ALA A 172 5.09 -11.98 -2.35
CA ALA A 172 3.80 -12.53 -2.78
C ALA A 172 2.78 -12.59 -1.63
N LEU A 173 3.19 -13.01 -0.43
CA LEU A 173 2.34 -13.00 0.77
C LEU A 173 1.82 -11.58 1.05
N LEU A 174 2.72 -10.60 1.06
CA LEU A 174 2.40 -9.20 1.34
C LEU A 174 1.54 -8.56 0.24
N SER A 175 1.79 -8.86 -1.03
CA SER A 175 1.02 -8.33 -2.16
C SER A 175 -0.45 -8.74 -2.12
N ASN A 176 -0.77 -9.90 -1.55
CA ASN A 176 -2.15 -10.39 -1.44
C ASN A 176 -2.86 -9.90 -0.16
N ALA A 177 -2.15 -9.25 0.76
CA ALA A 177 -2.69 -8.92 2.07
C ALA A 177 -3.65 -7.74 2.05
N ALA A 178 -3.45 -6.75 1.17
CA ALA A 178 -4.29 -5.54 1.12
C ALA A 178 -5.78 -5.86 0.91
N GLU A 179 -6.09 -6.80 0.02
CA GLU A 179 -7.46 -7.25 -0.23
C GLU A 179 -8.09 -7.92 1.00
N ILE A 180 -7.29 -8.70 1.75
CA ILE A 180 -7.76 -9.36 2.97
C ILE A 180 -8.06 -8.31 4.04
N VAL A 181 -7.16 -7.35 4.26
CA VAL A 181 -7.36 -6.23 5.19
C VAL A 181 -8.62 -5.45 4.82
N ASP A 182 -8.79 -5.11 3.53
CA ASP A 182 -9.96 -4.36 3.08
C ASP A 182 -11.28 -5.09 3.37
N LYS A 183 -11.33 -6.39 3.09
CA LYS A 183 -12.54 -7.20 3.28
C LYS A 183 -12.84 -7.56 4.73
N THR A 184 -11.84 -7.62 5.61
CA THR A 184 -12.01 -8.19 6.95
C THR A 184 -11.69 -7.26 8.10
N GLU A 185 -11.07 -6.11 7.83
CA GLU A 185 -10.55 -5.19 8.83
C GLU A 185 -10.98 -3.74 8.54
N PRO A 186 -12.28 -3.40 8.73
CA PRO A 186 -12.80 -2.08 8.39
C PRO A 186 -12.19 -0.93 9.22
N GLN A 187 -11.63 -1.23 10.40
CA GLN A 187 -10.99 -0.25 11.28
C GLN A 187 -9.53 0.04 10.90
N THR A 188 -8.91 -0.77 10.03
CA THR A 188 -7.62 -0.47 9.42
C THR A 188 -7.85 0.49 8.27
N ALA A 189 -7.65 1.78 8.49
CA ALA A 189 -7.98 2.82 7.50
C ALA A 189 -6.97 2.84 6.35
N TYR A 190 -5.68 2.73 6.66
CA TYR A 190 -4.57 2.67 5.70
C TYR A 190 -3.75 1.42 5.97
N TRP A 191 -3.31 0.77 4.93
CA TRP A 191 -2.39 -0.36 5.01
C TRP A 191 -1.50 -0.41 3.78
N PHE A 192 -0.19 -0.58 3.98
CA PHE A 192 0.81 -0.65 2.91
C PHE A 192 1.75 -1.81 3.17
N ALA A 193 2.01 -2.60 2.14
CA ALA A 193 3.14 -3.50 2.07
C ALA A 193 4.24 -2.84 1.23
N LEU A 194 5.43 -2.78 1.78
CA LEU A 194 6.57 -2.05 1.24
C LEU A 194 7.74 -2.99 1.02
N GLN A 195 8.46 -2.79 -0.08
CA GLN A 195 9.76 -3.42 -0.33
C GLN A 195 10.84 -2.33 -0.37
N LEU A 196 11.74 -2.36 0.61
CA LEU A 196 12.78 -1.36 0.80
C LEU A 196 14.01 -1.67 -0.08
N ASN A 197 14.34 -2.95 -0.18
CA ASN A 197 15.39 -3.50 -1.04
C ASN A 197 15.07 -4.97 -1.34
N ASP A 198 16.01 -5.70 -1.94
CA ASP A 198 15.80 -7.09 -2.38
C ASP A 198 15.32 -8.03 -1.28
N ASN A 199 15.73 -7.80 -0.03
CA ASN A 199 15.45 -8.69 1.09
C ASN A 199 14.75 -8.03 2.28
N THR A 200 14.55 -6.71 2.28
CA THR A 200 13.95 -5.98 3.39
C THR A 200 12.59 -5.45 3.00
N PHE A 201 11.63 -5.69 3.87
CA PHE A 201 10.24 -5.33 3.71
C PHE A 201 9.74 -4.54 4.92
N ALA A 202 8.68 -3.77 4.71
CA ALA A 202 7.99 -3.14 5.82
C ALA A 202 6.47 -3.16 5.62
N ILE A 203 5.75 -2.99 6.71
CA ILE A 203 4.33 -2.70 6.73
C ILE A 203 4.16 -1.33 7.39
N PHE A 204 3.37 -0.46 6.76
CA PHE A 204 2.82 0.73 7.38
C PHE A 204 1.31 0.60 7.44
N ASP A 205 0.72 0.81 8.61
CA ASP A 205 -0.72 0.81 8.79
C ASP A 205 -1.17 1.92 9.74
N ALA A 206 -2.42 2.40 9.56
CA ALA A 206 -2.97 3.45 10.40
C ALA A 206 -4.45 3.23 10.69
N PHE A 207 -4.85 3.62 11.91
CA PHE A 207 -6.12 3.29 12.54
C PHE A 207 -6.78 4.54 13.12
N SER A 208 -8.11 4.52 13.19
CA SER A 208 -8.87 5.57 13.85
C SER A 208 -8.50 5.71 15.33
N ASP A 209 -8.20 4.58 15.99
CA ASP A 209 -7.85 4.49 17.40
C ASP A 209 -7.11 3.18 17.75
N GLU A 210 -6.73 3.05 19.02
CA GLU A 210 -6.05 1.86 19.55
C GLU A 210 -6.90 0.58 19.48
N SER A 211 -8.22 0.68 19.45
CA SER A 211 -9.08 -0.50 19.33
C SER A 211 -8.98 -1.11 17.93
N GLY A 212 -8.90 -0.26 16.90
CA GLY A 212 -8.64 -0.68 15.52
C GLY A 212 -7.27 -1.31 15.35
N GLN A 213 -6.24 -0.71 15.96
CA GLN A 213 -4.90 -1.27 15.99
C GLN A 213 -4.87 -2.67 16.63
N LYS A 214 -5.50 -2.83 17.80
CA LYS A 214 -5.58 -4.12 18.50
C LYS A 214 -6.34 -5.17 17.68
N ALA A 215 -7.44 -4.78 17.03
CA ALA A 215 -8.20 -5.67 16.16
C ALA A 215 -7.34 -6.15 14.98
N HIS A 216 -6.55 -5.26 14.35
CA HIS A 216 -5.63 -5.60 13.26
C HIS A 216 -4.61 -6.66 13.67
N PHE A 217 -3.97 -6.53 14.83
CA PHE A 217 -2.99 -7.51 15.32
C PHE A 217 -3.61 -8.90 15.61
N SER A 218 -4.93 -8.98 15.73
CA SER A 218 -5.68 -10.23 15.84
C SER A 218 -6.31 -10.64 14.50
N GLY A 219 -6.08 -9.87 13.45
CA GLY A 219 -6.66 -10.05 12.12
C GLY A 219 -6.01 -11.16 11.31
N LYS A 220 -6.63 -11.45 10.16
CA LYS A 220 -6.19 -12.56 9.29
C LYS A 220 -4.79 -12.36 8.72
N VAL A 221 -4.42 -11.12 8.39
CA VAL A 221 -3.11 -10.82 7.81
C VAL A 221 -2.01 -10.98 8.86
N ALA A 222 -2.19 -10.44 10.07
CA ALA A 222 -1.23 -10.60 11.16
C ALA A 222 -1.04 -12.08 11.54
N LEU A 223 -2.12 -12.84 11.62
CA LEU A 223 -2.07 -14.29 11.87
C LEU A 223 -1.37 -15.05 10.74
N SER A 224 -1.64 -14.70 9.49
CA SER A 224 -0.96 -15.30 8.34
C SER A 224 0.54 -15.01 8.35
N LEU A 225 0.94 -13.75 8.61
CA LEU A 225 2.33 -13.36 8.71
C LEU A 225 3.03 -14.13 9.85
N LYS A 226 2.41 -14.23 11.02
CA LYS A 226 2.91 -15.00 12.16
C LYS A 226 3.11 -16.47 11.81
N ASN A 227 2.12 -17.12 11.19
CA ASN A 227 2.18 -18.54 10.84
C ASN A 227 3.27 -18.88 9.81
N HIS A 228 3.63 -17.91 8.96
CA HIS A 228 4.67 -18.09 7.93
C HIS A 228 6.02 -17.50 8.34
N SER A 229 6.11 -16.80 9.47
CA SER A 229 7.30 -16.04 9.85
C SER A 229 8.56 -16.89 10.00
N GLU A 230 8.47 -18.08 10.60
CA GLU A 230 9.63 -18.97 10.76
C GLU A 230 10.20 -19.42 9.40
N LEU A 231 9.36 -19.57 8.38
CA LEU A 231 9.78 -19.93 7.04
C LEU A 231 10.29 -18.72 6.24
N LEU A 232 9.62 -17.57 6.34
CA LEU A 232 9.80 -16.45 5.42
C LEU A 232 10.64 -15.31 5.98
N ILE A 233 10.68 -15.11 7.30
CA ILE A 233 11.27 -13.94 7.95
C ILE A 233 12.48 -14.36 8.79
N LYS A 234 13.58 -13.65 8.62
CA LYS A 234 14.79 -13.86 9.40
C LYS A 234 14.50 -13.66 10.90
N ASN A 235 14.89 -14.64 11.70
CA ASN A 235 14.63 -14.72 13.14
C ASN A 235 13.14 -14.91 13.52
N GLY A 236 12.26 -15.23 12.56
CA GLY A 236 10.85 -15.58 12.82
C GLY A 236 10.01 -14.46 13.43
N TRP A 237 8.90 -14.84 14.07
CA TRP A 237 7.95 -13.86 14.63
C TRP A 237 8.51 -13.14 15.86
N GLU A 238 9.03 -13.88 16.83
CA GLU A 238 9.38 -13.34 18.14
C GLU A 238 10.60 -12.40 18.11
N LYS A 239 11.54 -12.64 17.21
CA LYS A 239 12.79 -11.87 17.13
C LYS A 239 12.89 -11.06 15.84
N GLY A 240 12.23 -11.47 14.77
CA GLY A 240 12.29 -10.84 13.46
C GLY A 240 11.18 -9.83 13.20
N VAL A 241 10.04 -9.93 13.90
CA VAL A 241 8.88 -9.06 13.71
C VAL A 241 8.55 -8.24 14.95
N LEU A 242 8.22 -8.89 16.07
CA LEU A 242 7.69 -8.21 17.26
C LEU A 242 8.57 -7.05 17.78
N PRO A 243 9.90 -7.19 17.92
CA PRO A 243 10.76 -6.13 18.43
C PRO A 243 10.90 -4.94 17.47
N HIS A 244 10.49 -5.11 16.21
CA HIS A 244 10.59 -4.10 15.17
C HIS A 244 9.28 -3.33 14.93
N ILE A 245 8.24 -3.62 15.71
CA ILE A 245 6.98 -2.87 15.66
C ILE A 245 7.21 -1.50 16.33
N LYS A 246 7.16 -0.45 15.52
CA LYS A 246 7.13 0.93 16.00
C LYS A 246 5.68 1.37 16.04
N SER A 247 5.12 1.53 17.25
CA SER A 247 3.81 2.14 17.43
C SER A 247 3.98 3.66 17.46
N LEU A 248 3.18 4.36 16.67
CA LEU A 248 3.31 5.78 16.35
C LEU A 248 1.99 6.50 16.63
N LYS A 249 2.09 7.71 17.16
CA LYS A 249 0.95 8.63 17.24
C LYS A 249 0.91 9.47 15.95
N VAL A 250 -0.26 9.63 15.38
CA VAL A 250 -0.45 10.47 14.20
C VAL A 250 -0.62 11.92 14.65
N ILE A 251 0.24 12.81 14.15
CA ILE A 251 0.15 14.26 14.32
C ILE A 251 -0.90 14.80 13.35
N THR A 252 -0.76 14.44 12.07
CA THR A 252 -1.72 14.81 11.00
C THR A 252 -1.57 13.86 9.82
N ASN A 253 -2.63 13.76 9.02
CA ASN A 253 -2.62 13.03 7.74
C ASN A 253 -3.48 13.72 6.68
N ILE A 254 -3.17 13.47 5.41
CA ILE A 254 -3.96 13.91 4.25
C ILE A 254 -4.29 12.73 3.34
#